data_485d988b2fac3c4ac8fcb54a01e21598
#
_entry.id   485d988b2fac3c4ac8fcb54a01e21598
#
_cell.length_a   1.000
_cell.length_b   1.000
_cell.length_c   1.000
_cell.angle_alpha   90.00
_cell.angle_beta   90.00
_cell.angle_gamma   90.00
#
_symmetry.space_group_name_H-M   'P 1'
#
loop_
_entity.id
_entity.type
_entity.pdbx_description
1 polymer ?
#
loop_
_entity_poly.entity_id
_entity_poly.type
_entity_poly.pdbx_seq_one_letter_code
_entity_poly.pdbx_strand_id
1 'polypeptide(L)'
;VVHAHDPKADKKDIRAKAEKRFAELGLPPKVLDQHAVELSGGMKQRTVIAVSTILNPKVLIADEPSSALDVTSQKMVIKMMRELMEKGYIKAMVFITHELPLLYNVTDDIMVMYAGQIVERGTAKEMVFDPTHPYSHGLMGSILVPEEGTRGHKLTAIPGTPPNLKHPPAG
;
A
#
# COMPACT_ATOMS: atom_id res chain seq x y z
N VAL A 1 -4.31 -10.99 -18.34
CA VAL A 1 -5.14 -11.17 -17.13
C VAL A 1 -6.53 -11.61 -17.54
N VAL A 2 -7.35 -10.76 -18.22
CA VAL A 2 -8.76 -11.07 -18.52
C VAL A 2 -8.91 -12.38 -19.27
N HIS A 3 -8.18 -12.60 -20.36
CA HIS A 3 -8.22 -13.86 -21.11
C HIS A 3 -7.80 -15.11 -20.32
N ALA A 4 -6.96 -14.95 -19.28
CA ALA A 4 -6.59 -16.08 -18.42
C ALA A 4 -7.75 -16.53 -17.51
N HIS A 5 -8.72 -15.66 -17.25
CA HIS A 5 -9.88 -15.93 -16.41
C HIS A 5 -11.15 -16.17 -17.24
N ASP A 6 -11.23 -15.56 -18.41
CA ASP A 6 -12.30 -15.71 -19.38
C ASP A 6 -11.72 -15.78 -20.81
N PRO A 7 -11.40 -16.99 -21.30
CA PRO A 7 -10.84 -17.17 -22.65
C PRO A 7 -11.79 -16.78 -23.79
N LYS A 8 -13.10 -16.66 -23.50
CA LYS A 8 -14.12 -16.30 -24.49
C LYS A 8 -14.42 -14.81 -24.52
N ALA A 9 -13.83 -14.01 -23.62
CA ALA A 9 -14.05 -12.57 -23.58
C ALA A 9 -13.60 -11.90 -24.89
N ASP A 10 -14.47 -11.04 -25.44
CA ASP A 10 -14.14 -10.30 -26.65
C ASP A 10 -13.04 -9.26 -26.39
N LYS A 11 -12.10 -9.14 -27.34
CA LYS A 11 -11.00 -8.17 -27.26
C LYS A 11 -11.49 -6.72 -27.14
N LYS A 12 -12.61 -6.37 -27.78
CA LYS A 12 -13.20 -5.03 -27.68
C LYS A 12 -13.71 -4.75 -26.26
N ASP A 13 -14.38 -5.71 -25.64
CA ASP A 13 -14.87 -5.58 -24.28
C ASP A 13 -13.73 -5.50 -23.26
N ILE A 14 -12.67 -6.27 -23.47
CA ILE A 14 -11.46 -6.20 -22.63
C ILE A 14 -10.82 -4.82 -22.75
N ARG A 15 -10.69 -4.29 -23.96
CA ARG A 15 -10.11 -2.95 -24.17
C ARG A 15 -10.97 -1.87 -23.52
N ALA A 16 -12.28 -1.92 -23.68
CA ALA A 16 -13.19 -0.97 -23.04
C ALA A 16 -13.11 -0.99 -21.50
N LYS A 17 -13.02 -2.20 -20.90
CA LYS A 17 -12.80 -2.35 -19.45
C LYS A 17 -11.45 -1.75 -19.03
N ALA A 18 -10.40 -1.97 -19.81
CA ALA A 18 -9.07 -1.44 -19.53
C ALA A 18 -9.06 0.09 -19.63
N GLU A 19 -9.62 0.67 -20.69
CA GLU A 19 -9.73 2.11 -20.88
C GLU A 19 -10.47 2.78 -19.72
N LYS A 20 -11.61 2.19 -19.30
CA LYS A 20 -12.36 2.66 -18.13
C LYS A 20 -11.50 2.65 -16.87
N ARG A 21 -10.83 1.51 -16.56
CA ARG A 21 -9.99 1.40 -15.36
C ARG A 21 -8.81 2.38 -15.39
N PHE A 22 -8.19 2.57 -16.56
CA PHE A 22 -7.10 3.53 -16.74
C PHE A 22 -7.58 4.96 -16.50
N ALA A 23 -8.73 5.34 -17.04
CA ALA A 23 -9.33 6.66 -16.80
C ALA A 23 -9.61 6.90 -15.30
N GLU A 24 -10.14 5.90 -14.58
CA GLU A 24 -10.40 5.96 -13.14
C GLU A 24 -9.13 6.17 -12.32
N LEU A 25 -7.98 5.70 -12.81
CA LEU A 25 -6.66 5.87 -12.20
C LEU A 25 -5.88 7.07 -12.76
N GLY A 26 -6.54 7.94 -13.53
CA GLY A 26 -5.91 9.13 -14.11
C GLY A 26 -4.83 8.80 -15.14
N LEU A 27 -4.92 7.66 -15.81
CA LEU A 27 -4.04 7.28 -16.92
C LEU A 27 -4.73 7.60 -18.25
N PRO A 28 -4.05 8.30 -19.18
CA PRO A 28 -4.62 8.54 -20.50
C PRO A 28 -4.71 7.24 -21.31
N PRO A 29 -5.71 7.07 -22.19
CA PRO A 29 -5.93 5.84 -22.97
C PRO A 29 -4.71 5.37 -23.77
N LYS A 30 -3.90 6.31 -24.26
CA LYS A 30 -2.66 6.01 -25.00
C LYS A 30 -1.67 5.12 -24.25
N VAL A 31 -1.73 5.08 -22.92
CA VAL A 31 -0.87 4.24 -22.07
C VAL A 31 -1.08 2.76 -22.33
N LEU A 32 -2.29 2.37 -22.77
CA LEU A 32 -2.58 0.96 -23.12
C LEU A 32 -1.75 0.44 -24.30
N ASP A 33 -1.28 1.33 -25.15
CA ASP A 33 -0.53 1.00 -26.36
C ASP A 33 0.98 1.30 -26.21
N GLN A 34 1.42 1.76 -25.02
CA GLN A 34 2.81 2.08 -24.71
C GLN A 34 3.54 0.91 -24.06
N HIS A 35 4.85 0.82 -24.29
CA HIS A 35 5.72 -0.11 -23.59
C HIS A 35 6.05 0.42 -22.18
N ALA A 36 6.30 -0.51 -21.25
CA ALA A 36 6.60 -0.16 -19.85
C ALA A 36 7.80 0.78 -19.70
N VAL A 37 8.76 0.75 -20.60
CA VAL A 37 9.95 1.63 -20.60
C VAL A 37 9.61 3.10 -20.90
N GLU A 38 8.49 3.36 -21.58
CA GLU A 38 8.01 4.70 -21.94
C GLU A 38 7.22 5.38 -20.81
N LEU A 39 6.90 4.61 -19.75
CA LEU A 39 6.09 5.10 -18.64
C LEU A 39 6.96 5.64 -17.52
N SER A 40 6.54 6.78 -16.92
CA SER A 40 7.12 7.26 -15.67
C SER A 40 6.86 6.27 -14.51
N GLY A 41 7.62 6.39 -13.41
CA GLY A 41 7.44 5.53 -12.23
C GLY A 41 5.99 5.51 -11.72
N GLY A 42 5.38 6.68 -11.56
CA GLY A 42 3.98 6.79 -11.13
C GLY A 42 2.98 6.23 -12.15
N MET A 43 3.26 6.31 -13.45
CA MET A 43 2.43 5.67 -14.49
C MET A 43 2.55 4.15 -14.43
N LYS A 44 3.75 3.61 -14.25
CA LYS A 44 3.98 2.17 -14.07
C LYS A 44 3.18 1.65 -12.87
N GLN A 45 3.29 2.32 -11.73
CA GLN A 45 2.58 1.92 -10.51
C GLN A 45 1.06 1.93 -10.71
N ARG A 46 0.51 2.99 -11.30
CA ARG A 46 -0.93 3.07 -11.63
C ARG A 46 -1.36 1.99 -12.61
N THR A 47 -0.51 1.65 -13.58
CA THR A 47 -0.77 0.55 -14.50
C THR A 47 -0.82 -0.81 -13.80
N VAL A 48 0.08 -1.06 -12.86
CA VAL A 48 0.06 -2.28 -12.03
C VAL A 48 -1.24 -2.37 -11.23
N ILE A 49 -1.67 -1.27 -10.60
CA ILE A 49 -2.95 -1.20 -9.87
C ILE A 49 -4.13 -1.46 -10.82
N ALA A 50 -4.11 -0.87 -12.03
CA ALA A 50 -5.16 -1.11 -13.03
C ALA A 50 -5.27 -2.60 -13.40
N VAL A 51 -4.13 -3.23 -13.68
CA VAL A 51 -4.06 -4.67 -14.02
C VAL A 51 -4.55 -5.54 -12.86
N SER A 52 -4.14 -5.24 -11.63
CA SER A 52 -4.52 -6.00 -10.43
C SER A 52 -6.02 -5.87 -10.09
N THR A 53 -6.65 -4.76 -10.49
CA THR A 53 -8.03 -4.45 -10.12
C THR A 53 -9.05 -4.56 -11.26
N ILE A 54 -8.62 -4.89 -12.48
CA ILE A 54 -9.48 -4.92 -13.68
C ILE A 54 -10.64 -5.91 -13.58
N LEU A 55 -10.47 -6.98 -12.79
CA LEU A 55 -11.49 -8.00 -12.53
C LEU A 55 -12.30 -7.75 -11.27
N ASN A 56 -12.17 -6.58 -10.64
CA ASN A 56 -12.83 -6.21 -9.37
C ASN A 56 -12.64 -7.29 -8.28
N PRO A 57 -11.41 -7.55 -7.85
CA PRO A 57 -11.13 -8.56 -6.83
C PRO A 57 -11.81 -8.18 -5.51
N LYS A 58 -12.28 -9.17 -4.75
CA LYS A 58 -12.84 -8.91 -3.42
C LYS A 58 -11.76 -8.44 -2.44
N VAL A 59 -10.56 -8.99 -2.56
CA VAL A 59 -9.41 -8.65 -1.71
C VAL A 59 -8.25 -8.25 -2.60
N LEU A 60 -7.60 -7.14 -2.27
CA LEU A 60 -6.35 -6.69 -2.88
C LEU A 60 -5.23 -6.80 -1.85
N ILE A 61 -4.14 -7.48 -2.20
CA ILE A 61 -2.90 -7.47 -1.40
C ILE A 61 -1.94 -6.51 -2.10
N ALA A 62 -1.55 -5.47 -1.40
CA ALA A 62 -0.64 -4.42 -1.87
C ALA A 62 0.64 -4.49 -1.03
N ASP A 63 1.68 -5.07 -1.62
CA ASP A 63 2.98 -5.22 -0.99
C ASP A 63 3.91 -4.11 -1.48
N GLU A 64 4.31 -3.23 -0.58
CA GLU A 64 5.13 -2.04 -0.82
C GLU A 64 4.67 -1.21 -2.04
N PRO A 65 3.36 -0.87 -2.17
CA PRO A 65 2.82 -0.28 -3.39
C PRO A 65 3.29 1.15 -3.64
N SER A 66 3.90 1.79 -2.66
CA SER A 66 4.43 3.15 -2.71
C SER A 66 5.97 3.21 -2.72
N SER A 67 6.65 2.06 -2.62
CA SER A 67 8.12 2.01 -2.62
C SER A 67 8.70 2.61 -3.90
N ALA A 68 9.82 3.30 -3.78
CA ALA A 68 10.50 4.02 -4.86
C ALA A 68 9.69 5.17 -5.52
N LEU A 69 8.64 5.67 -4.88
CA LEU A 69 7.91 6.86 -5.28
C LEU A 69 8.26 8.05 -4.38
N ASP A 70 8.21 9.25 -4.96
CA ASP A 70 8.26 10.49 -4.16
C ASP A 70 6.98 10.63 -3.30
N VAL A 71 7.07 11.44 -2.22
CA VAL A 71 5.98 11.61 -1.23
C VAL A 71 4.65 12.02 -1.86
N THR A 72 4.68 12.84 -2.91
CA THR A 72 3.46 13.28 -3.60
C THR A 72 2.82 12.14 -4.37
N SER A 73 3.63 11.36 -5.08
CA SER A 73 3.20 10.18 -5.82
C SER A 73 2.68 9.08 -4.88
N GLN A 74 3.31 8.87 -3.72
CA GLN A 74 2.84 7.95 -2.68
C GLN A 74 1.43 8.31 -2.22
N LYS A 75 1.20 9.57 -1.82
CA LYS A 75 -0.13 10.05 -1.40
C LYS A 75 -1.19 9.86 -2.49
N MET A 76 -0.80 10.07 -3.75
CA MET A 76 -1.71 9.87 -4.89
C MET A 76 -2.09 8.40 -5.06
N VAL A 77 -1.13 7.46 -4.97
CA VAL A 77 -1.39 6.01 -5.05
C VAL A 77 -2.35 5.58 -3.95
N ILE A 78 -2.10 6.01 -2.72
CA ILE A 78 -2.95 5.70 -1.56
C ILE A 78 -4.37 6.21 -1.77
N LYS A 79 -4.51 7.48 -2.18
CA LYS A 79 -5.82 8.07 -2.47
C LYS A 79 -6.58 7.26 -3.53
N MET A 80 -5.92 6.86 -4.62
CA MET A 80 -6.53 6.05 -5.66
C MET A 80 -6.99 4.68 -5.15
N MET A 81 -6.20 4.03 -4.29
CA MET A 81 -6.57 2.74 -3.71
C MET A 81 -7.82 2.87 -2.81
N ARG A 82 -7.92 3.93 -2.02
CA ARG A 82 -9.13 4.24 -1.26
C ARG A 82 -10.33 4.48 -2.16
N GLU A 83 -10.18 5.28 -3.20
CA GLU A 83 -11.27 5.53 -4.17
C GLU A 83 -11.77 4.25 -4.84
N LEU A 84 -10.88 3.28 -5.12
CA LEU A 84 -11.29 1.97 -5.64
C LEU A 84 -12.09 1.16 -4.64
N MET A 85 -11.80 1.25 -3.34
CA MET A 85 -12.59 0.64 -2.27
C MET A 85 -13.94 1.35 -2.12
N GLU A 86 -13.97 2.68 -2.06
CA GLU A 86 -15.19 3.48 -1.95
C GLU A 86 -16.16 3.24 -3.13
N LYS A 87 -15.63 3.05 -4.33
CA LYS A 87 -16.40 2.68 -5.54
C LYS A 87 -16.82 1.20 -5.55
N GLY A 88 -16.42 0.40 -4.55
CA GLY A 88 -16.77 -1.01 -4.44
C GLY A 88 -16.07 -1.96 -5.40
N TYR A 89 -15.01 -1.52 -6.09
CA TYR A 89 -14.18 -2.39 -6.94
C TYR A 89 -13.34 -3.38 -6.12
N ILE A 90 -12.99 -3.00 -4.91
CA ILE A 90 -12.26 -3.80 -3.93
C ILE A 90 -13.07 -3.75 -2.64
N LYS A 91 -13.25 -4.90 -1.95
CA LYS A 91 -14.00 -4.96 -0.70
C LYS A 91 -13.13 -4.93 0.53
N ALA A 92 -11.92 -5.44 0.42
CA ALA A 92 -10.93 -5.42 1.48
C ALA A 92 -9.54 -5.27 0.88
N MET A 93 -8.63 -4.65 1.62
CA MET A 93 -7.24 -4.47 1.22
C MET A 93 -6.31 -4.86 2.35
N VAL A 94 -5.27 -5.63 2.03
CA VAL A 94 -4.11 -5.86 2.90
C VAL A 94 -2.98 -4.99 2.36
N PHE A 95 -2.56 -4.02 3.14
CA PHE A 95 -1.51 -3.08 2.77
C PHE A 95 -0.25 -3.38 3.57
N ILE A 96 0.82 -3.79 2.91
CA ILE A 96 2.10 -4.11 3.54
C ILE A 96 3.07 -2.97 3.22
N THR A 97 3.65 -2.35 4.25
CA THR A 97 4.62 -1.29 4.09
C THR A 97 5.46 -1.09 5.36
N HIS A 98 6.63 -0.50 5.20
CA HIS A 98 7.45 0.03 6.29
C HIS A 98 7.25 1.53 6.50
N GLU A 99 6.41 2.18 5.70
CA GLU A 99 6.11 3.62 5.76
C GLU A 99 4.89 3.88 6.66
N LEU A 100 5.09 3.77 7.98
CA LEU A 100 4.03 3.82 8.99
C LEU A 100 3.16 5.10 8.97
N PRO A 101 3.71 6.33 8.72
CA PRO A 101 2.89 7.53 8.65
C PRO A 101 1.78 7.48 7.62
N LEU A 102 1.92 6.64 6.59
CA LEU A 102 0.90 6.46 5.57
C LEU A 102 -0.28 5.63 6.06
N LEU A 103 -0.04 4.69 6.98
CA LEU A 103 -1.04 3.72 7.43
C LEU A 103 -2.19 4.38 8.20
N TYR A 104 -1.92 5.36 9.03
CA TYR A 104 -2.93 6.02 9.86
C TYR A 104 -4.13 6.54 9.07
N ASN A 105 -3.89 7.02 7.84
CA ASN A 105 -4.94 7.60 7.00
C ASN A 105 -5.59 6.60 6.03
N VAL A 106 -5.15 5.34 6.03
CA VAL A 106 -5.50 4.36 4.98
C VAL A 106 -6.11 3.09 5.53
N THR A 107 -5.77 2.73 6.77
CA THR A 107 -6.13 1.45 7.36
C THR A 107 -7.07 1.61 8.55
N ASP A 108 -7.93 0.63 8.75
CA ASP A 108 -8.77 0.52 9.94
C ASP A 108 -7.99 -0.16 11.07
N ASP A 109 -7.31 -1.26 10.76
CA ASP A 109 -6.47 -2.06 11.68
C ASP A 109 -5.03 -2.11 11.19
N ILE A 110 -4.08 -2.14 12.13
CA ILE A 110 -2.65 -2.32 11.88
C ILE A 110 -2.17 -3.56 12.62
N MET A 111 -1.33 -4.36 11.96
CA MET A 111 -0.58 -5.45 12.56
C MET A 111 0.91 -5.17 12.41
N VAL A 112 1.63 -5.18 13.53
CA VAL A 112 3.09 -5.05 13.53
C VAL A 112 3.71 -6.43 13.54
N MET A 113 4.64 -6.66 12.61
CA MET A 113 5.38 -7.91 12.50
C MET A 113 6.86 -7.70 12.90
N TYR A 114 7.40 -8.64 13.66
CA TYR A 114 8.81 -8.70 13.99
C TYR A 114 9.31 -10.16 13.90
N ALA A 115 10.42 -10.37 13.22
CA ALA A 115 11.03 -11.71 13.04
C ALA A 115 10.04 -12.80 12.55
N GLY A 116 9.10 -12.45 11.68
CA GLY A 116 8.11 -13.37 11.12
C GLY A 116 6.87 -13.62 11.99
N GLN A 117 6.78 -12.97 13.15
CA GLN A 117 5.64 -13.09 14.06
C GLN A 117 4.86 -11.76 14.13
N ILE A 118 3.54 -11.85 14.31
CA ILE A 118 2.72 -10.69 14.67
C ILE A 118 2.92 -10.44 16.16
N VAL A 119 3.53 -9.30 16.49
CA VAL A 119 3.84 -8.92 17.87
C VAL A 119 2.78 -8.04 18.49
N GLU A 120 2.03 -7.32 17.66
CA GLU A 120 0.92 -6.47 18.11
C GLU A 120 -0.11 -6.28 17.00
N ARG A 121 -1.37 -6.10 17.39
CA ARG A 121 -2.49 -5.75 16.52
C ARG A 121 -3.44 -4.81 17.25
N GLY A 122 -3.92 -3.80 16.57
CA GLY A 122 -4.92 -2.87 17.09
C GLY A 122 -5.48 -2.00 15.98
N THR A 123 -6.40 -1.11 16.34
CA THR A 123 -6.88 -0.09 15.41
C THR A 123 -5.74 0.85 15.01
N ALA A 124 -5.86 1.50 13.86
CA ALA A 124 -4.83 2.44 13.40
C ALA A 124 -4.54 3.54 14.44
N LYS A 125 -5.58 3.98 15.15
CA LYS A 125 -5.44 4.99 16.22
C LYS A 125 -4.64 4.46 17.41
N GLU A 126 -4.98 3.30 17.95
CA GLU A 126 -4.27 2.68 19.06
C GLU A 126 -2.81 2.43 18.71
N MET A 127 -2.57 1.83 17.54
CA MET A 127 -1.24 1.46 17.10
C MET A 127 -0.32 2.67 16.87
N VAL A 128 -0.86 3.80 16.46
CA VAL A 128 -0.05 5.01 16.20
C VAL A 128 0.18 5.83 17.48
N PHE A 129 -0.83 5.95 18.36
CA PHE A 129 -0.75 6.87 19.50
C PHE A 129 -0.51 6.18 20.85
N ASP A 130 -0.85 4.89 20.99
CA ASP A 130 -0.75 4.18 22.27
C ASP A 130 -0.38 2.68 22.07
N PRO A 131 0.71 2.39 21.32
CA PRO A 131 1.16 1.01 21.15
C PRO A 131 1.65 0.43 22.46
N THR A 132 1.29 -0.82 22.76
CA THR A 132 1.61 -1.48 24.04
C THR A 132 2.87 -2.33 23.97
N HIS A 133 3.16 -2.90 22.80
CA HIS A 133 4.35 -3.74 22.62
C HIS A 133 5.62 -2.87 22.53
N PRO A 134 6.72 -3.20 23.23
CA PRO A 134 7.94 -2.38 23.23
C PRO A 134 8.53 -2.10 21.84
N TYR A 135 8.47 -3.09 20.94
CA TYR A 135 8.92 -2.90 19.55
C TYR A 135 8.04 -1.91 18.78
N SER A 136 6.72 -2.04 18.88
CA SER A 136 5.77 -1.11 18.24
C SER A 136 5.93 0.30 18.78
N HIS A 137 6.10 0.43 20.11
CA HIS A 137 6.36 1.72 20.74
C HIS A 137 7.66 2.35 20.21
N GLY A 138 8.76 1.58 20.14
CA GLY A 138 10.03 2.05 19.58
C GLY A 138 9.90 2.40 18.09
N LEU A 139 9.15 1.61 17.33
CA LEU A 139 8.91 1.81 15.90
C LEU A 139 8.14 3.11 15.66
N MET A 140 7.04 3.35 16.39
CA MET A 140 6.26 4.58 16.29
C MET A 140 7.05 5.80 16.79
N GLY A 141 7.82 5.67 17.87
CA GLY A 141 8.69 6.74 18.40
C GLY A 141 9.88 7.10 17.48
N SER A 142 10.20 6.27 16.50
CA SER A 142 11.23 6.56 15.50
C SER A 142 10.74 7.38 14.30
N ILE A 143 9.43 7.68 14.24
CA ILE A 143 8.78 8.32 13.12
C ILE A 143 8.38 9.75 13.49
N LEU A 144 8.59 10.67 12.56
CA LEU A 144 8.02 12.01 12.65
C LEU A 144 6.55 11.94 12.24
N VAL A 145 5.63 11.89 13.19
CA VAL A 145 4.22 12.16 12.91
C VAL A 145 4.08 13.69 12.77
N PRO A 146 3.63 14.20 11.61
CA PRO A 146 3.48 15.64 11.41
C PRO A 146 2.20 16.13 12.14
N GLU A 147 2.25 16.26 13.43
CA GLU A 147 1.21 16.97 14.20
C GLU A 147 1.73 18.33 14.67
N GLU A 148 0.82 19.32 14.72
CA GLU A 148 1.10 20.60 15.34
C GLU A 148 1.47 20.38 16.81
N GLY A 149 2.71 20.66 17.17
CA GLY A 149 3.24 20.49 18.54
C GLY A 149 4.43 19.53 18.66
N THR A 150 4.76 18.74 17.65
CA THR A 150 5.90 17.80 17.68
C THR A 150 7.27 18.43 17.43
N ARG A 151 7.35 19.75 17.31
CA ARG A 151 8.64 20.46 17.21
C ARG A 151 9.46 20.28 18.49
N GLY A 152 10.51 19.47 18.41
CA GLY A 152 11.45 19.27 19.53
C GLY A 152 11.46 17.87 20.12
N HIS A 153 10.60 16.94 19.72
CA HIS A 153 10.74 15.54 20.13
C HIS A 153 11.94 14.90 19.47
N LYS A 154 12.87 14.42 20.29
CA LYS A 154 14.04 13.66 19.83
C LYS A 154 13.55 12.30 19.37
N LEU A 155 13.82 11.95 18.10
CA LEU A 155 13.53 10.62 17.57
C LEU A 155 14.29 9.57 18.39
N THR A 156 13.57 8.54 18.83
CA THR A 156 14.17 7.44 19.59
C THR A 156 14.53 6.32 18.62
N ALA A 157 15.81 6.04 18.46
CA ALA A 157 16.24 4.88 17.68
C ALA A 157 15.98 3.60 18.46
N ILE A 158 15.52 2.55 17.79
CA ILE A 158 15.41 1.21 18.37
C ILE A 158 16.84 0.67 18.56
N PRO A 159 17.28 0.36 19.80
CA PRO A 159 18.62 -0.14 20.02
C PRO A 159 18.78 -1.57 19.51
N GLY A 160 20.01 -1.94 19.09
CA GLY A 160 20.34 -3.29 18.65
C GLY A 160 20.49 -3.40 17.13
N THR A 161 20.58 -4.66 16.68
CA THR A 161 20.69 -5.03 15.27
C THR A 161 19.45 -5.83 14.84
N PRO A 162 19.02 -5.76 13.58
CA PRO A 162 17.94 -6.60 13.08
C PRO A 162 18.21 -8.10 13.34
N PRO A 163 17.19 -8.90 13.67
CA PRO A 163 17.34 -10.31 13.95
C PRO A 163 17.78 -11.08 12.70
N ASN A 164 18.54 -12.14 12.92
CA ASN A 164 18.86 -13.09 11.85
C ASN A 164 17.61 -13.91 11.52
N LEU A 165 17.00 -13.67 10.36
CA LEU A 165 15.77 -14.36 9.95
C LEU A 165 15.93 -15.85 9.69
N LYS A 166 17.17 -16.35 9.51
CA LYS A 166 17.44 -17.81 9.44
C LYS A 166 17.40 -18.48 10.82
N HIS A 167 17.66 -17.72 11.86
CA HIS A 167 17.64 -18.15 13.26
C HIS A 167 16.93 -17.07 14.08
N PRO A 168 15.60 -16.95 13.94
CA PRO A 168 14.85 -15.92 14.65
C PRO A 168 14.91 -16.18 16.16
N PRO A 169 14.87 -15.12 16.98
CA PRO A 169 14.80 -15.27 18.43
C PRO A 169 13.52 -16.00 18.82
N ALA A 170 13.55 -16.71 19.94
CA ALA A 170 12.42 -17.51 20.43
C ALA A 170 11.27 -16.68 21.05
N GLY A 171 11.35 -15.36 21.04
CA GLY A 171 10.37 -14.43 21.58
C GLY A 171 11.03 -13.42 22.49
#